data_c253fedaa75f4bb7e9afe5f66bfdaf25
#
_entry.id   c253fedaa75f4bb7e9afe5f66bfdaf25
#
_cell.length_a   1.000
_cell.length_b   1.000
_cell.length_c   1.000
_cell.angle_alpha   90.00
_cell.angle_beta   90.00
_cell.angle_gamma   90.00
#
_symmetry.space_group_name_H-M   'P 1'
#
loop_
_entity.id
_entity.type
_entity.pdbx_description
1 polymer ?
#
loop_
_entity_poly.entity_id
_entity_poly.type
_entity_poly.pdbx_seq_one_letter_code
_entity_poly.pdbx_strand_id
1 'polypeptide(L)'
;MWPFLDRMLYRRPFEGRSAARYATAERPAFGDFDDRLLDSLEGQLVRSRTLLDVGAGPAVFSRRAAERFANLTVIAVEPSRDFAIEPASIVVVRARGEQLPLADASVDVAVCLSSIRHVKDRAAAFRELRRVVTRRLVIVELDPTASAQRIANHANAIAGPLLRAAFGPFVVRTAPPVEAIETVAVGEGWHRDALRDDPVQPVYILELV
;
A
#
# COMPACT_ATOMS: atom_id res chain seq x y z
N MET A 1 8.67 -10.31 18.68
CA MET A 1 7.29 -9.76 18.79
C MET A 1 6.34 -10.87 19.23
N TRP A 2 5.43 -10.63 20.18
CA TRP A 2 4.55 -11.67 20.72
C TRP A 2 3.55 -12.14 19.64
N PRO A 3 3.37 -13.46 19.39
CA PRO A 3 2.50 -13.98 18.33
C PRO A 3 1.04 -13.51 18.41
N PHE A 4 0.58 -13.17 19.61
CA PHE A 4 -0.76 -12.65 19.87
C PHE A 4 -0.92 -11.21 19.32
N LEU A 5 0.09 -10.34 19.53
CA LEU A 5 0.09 -8.96 19.03
C LEU A 5 0.21 -8.92 17.51
N ASP A 6 1.05 -9.79 16.93
CA ASP A 6 1.17 -9.97 15.49
C ASP A 6 -0.18 -10.33 14.85
N ARG A 7 -0.87 -11.32 15.42
CA ARG A 7 -2.18 -11.73 14.93
C ARG A 7 -3.24 -10.64 15.08
N MET A 8 -3.22 -9.89 16.17
CA MET A 8 -4.21 -8.86 16.47
C MET A 8 -4.03 -7.60 15.59
N LEU A 9 -2.78 -7.19 15.36
CA LEU A 9 -2.46 -5.95 14.65
C LEU A 9 -2.33 -6.13 13.14
N TYR A 10 -1.87 -7.31 12.68
CA TYR A 10 -1.47 -7.50 11.28
C TYR A 10 -2.29 -8.54 10.52
N ARG A 11 -3.05 -9.40 11.20
CA ARG A 11 -3.87 -10.43 10.52
C ARG A 11 -5.36 -10.24 10.72
N ARG A 12 -5.83 -10.06 11.95
CA ARG A 12 -7.26 -9.91 12.26
C ARG A 12 -7.97 -8.79 11.52
N PRO A 13 -7.36 -7.62 11.27
CA PRO A 13 -8.03 -6.57 10.51
C PRO A 13 -8.42 -6.96 9.09
N PHE A 14 -7.74 -7.97 8.51
CA PHE A 14 -7.89 -8.39 7.12
C PHE A 14 -8.58 -9.75 6.96
N GLU A 15 -9.19 -10.29 8.02
CA GLU A 15 -9.89 -11.57 8.03
C GLU A 15 -11.33 -11.43 8.51
N GLY A 16 -12.26 -12.18 7.90
CA GLY A 16 -13.66 -12.32 8.29
C GLY A 16 -14.42 -10.99 8.38
N ARG A 17 -15.22 -10.82 9.43
CA ARG A 17 -16.03 -9.59 9.64
C ARG A 17 -15.22 -8.31 9.74
N SER A 18 -13.96 -8.39 10.14
CA SER A 18 -13.07 -7.23 10.21
C SER A 18 -12.67 -6.76 8.82
N ALA A 19 -12.39 -7.67 7.90
CA ALA A 19 -12.13 -7.35 6.49
C ALA A 19 -13.35 -6.67 5.84
N ALA A 20 -14.56 -7.20 6.07
CA ALA A 20 -15.78 -6.60 5.56
C ALA A 20 -15.99 -5.16 6.07
N ARG A 21 -15.74 -4.91 7.36
CA ARG A 21 -15.81 -3.56 7.94
C ARG A 21 -14.75 -2.62 7.36
N TYR A 22 -13.54 -3.13 7.14
CA TYR A 22 -12.46 -2.36 6.53
C TYR A 22 -12.79 -1.99 5.08
N ALA A 23 -13.36 -2.93 4.32
CA ALA A 23 -13.76 -2.73 2.93
C ALA A 23 -14.85 -1.66 2.76
N THR A 24 -15.83 -1.61 3.69
CA THR A 24 -16.91 -0.61 3.67
C THR A 24 -16.47 0.78 4.14
N ALA A 25 -15.32 0.90 4.77
CA ALA A 25 -14.82 2.16 5.31
C ALA A 25 -14.18 3.09 4.27
N GLU A 26 -14.08 2.70 2.99
CA GLU A 26 -13.45 3.49 1.90
C GLU A 26 -12.09 4.13 2.29
N ARG A 27 -11.32 3.47 3.16
CA ARG A 27 -10.08 4.00 3.74
C ARG A 27 -10.25 5.42 4.34
N PRO A 28 -11.23 5.68 5.22
CA PRO A 28 -11.54 7.04 5.68
C PRO A 28 -10.35 7.74 6.35
N ALA A 29 -9.38 6.97 6.87
CA ALA A 29 -8.17 7.51 7.48
C ALA A 29 -7.26 8.24 6.49
N PHE A 30 -7.38 7.97 5.19
CA PHE A 30 -6.53 8.57 4.16
C PHE A 30 -7.21 9.70 3.38
N GLY A 31 -8.54 9.86 3.50
CA GLY A 31 -9.29 10.93 2.85
C GLY A 31 -9.06 10.96 1.33
N ASP A 32 -8.60 12.10 0.81
CA ASP A 32 -8.29 12.35 -0.59
C ASP A 32 -6.85 11.93 -1.01
N PHE A 33 -6.14 11.21 -0.14
CA PHE A 33 -4.75 10.80 -0.39
C PHE A 33 -4.57 10.03 -1.69
N ASP A 34 -5.49 9.10 -1.99
CA ASP A 34 -5.41 8.28 -3.20
C ASP A 34 -5.45 9.17 -4.46
N ASP A 35 -6.28 10.20 -4.48
CA ASP A 35 -6.37 11.13 -5.60
C ASP A 35 -5.11 11.98 -5.73
N ARG A 36 -4.57 12.52 -4.61
CA ARG A 36 -3.29 13.26 -4.63
C ARG A 36 -2.13 12.37 -5.06
N LEU A 37 -2.11 11.10 -4.67
CA LEU A 37 -1.08 10.16 -5.14
C LEU A 37 -1.20 9.94 -6.65
N LEU A 38 -2.41 9.70 -7.17
CA LEU A 38 -2.65 9.57 -8.61
C LEU A 38 -2.25 10.84 -9.38
N ASP A 39 -2.53 12.04 -8.84
CA ASP A 39 -2.06 13.33 -9.41
C ASP A 39 -0.53 13.35 -9.51
N SER A 40 0.15 12.96 -8.44
CA SER A 40 1.61 12.96 -8.39
C SER A 40 2.26 11.95 -9.33
N LEU A 41 1.56 10.87 -9.66
CA LEU A 41 2.02 9.80 -10.55
C LEU A 41 1.51 9.96 -12.00
N GLU A 42 0.66 10.95 -12.29
CA GLU A 42 0.02 11.11 -13.59
C GLU A 42 1.00 11.05 -14.75
N GLY A 43 2.09 11.82 -14.69
CA GLY A 43 3.12 11.85 -15.75
C GLY A 43 3.81 10.51 -15.99
N GLN A 44 3.75 9.58 -15.04
CA GLN A 44 4.28 8.23 -15.18
C GLN A 44 3.19 7.28 -15.71
N LEU A 45 1.97 7.36 -15.14
CA LEU A 45 0.87 6.45 -15.46
C LEU A 45 0.33 6.63 -16.87
N VAL A 46 0.27 7.87 -17.39
CA VAL A 46 -0.14 8.12 -18.79
C VAL A 46 0.83 7.51 -19.82
N ARG A 47 2.08 7.28 -19.43
CA ARG A 47 3.11 6.64 -20.28
C ARG A 47 3.28 5.15 -19.99
N SER A 48 2.44 4.58 -19.12
CA SER A 48 2.47 3.19 -18.72
C SER A 48 1.27 2.43 -19.30
N ARG A 49 1.41 1.12 -19.47
CA ARG A 49 0.34 0.22 -19.90
C ARG A 49 -0.21 -0.58 -18.73
N THR A 50 0.60 -0.80 -17.70
CA THR A 50 0.28 -1.67 -16.59
C THR A 50 0.62 -1.01 -15.24
N LEU A 51 -0.32 -1.12 -14.30
CA LEU A 51 -0.15 -0.75 -12.90
C LEU A 51 -0.46 -1.96 -12.02
N LEU A 52 0.46 -2.32 -11.14
CA LEU A 52 0.31 -3.37 -10.14
C LEU A 52 0.11 -2.75 -8.76
N ASP A 53 -0.97 -3.11 -8.08
CA ASP A 53 -1.24 -2.72 -6.68
C ASP A 53 -1.06 -3.97 -5.79
N VAL A 54 -0.01 -4.00 -4.98
CA VAL A 54 0.34 -5.17 -4.14
C VAL A 54 -0.14 -4.98 -2.70
N GLY A 55 -1.00 -5.88 -2.27
CA GLY A 55 -1.73 -5.76 -1.01
C GLY A 55 -2.87 -4.75 -1.13
N ALA A 56 -3.61 -4.85 -2.25
CA ALA A 56 -4.63 -3.89 -2.63
C ALA A 56 -5.81 -3.77 -1.64
N GLY A 57 -5.96 -4.73 -0.71
CA GLY A 57 -7.08 -4.78 0.22
C GLY A 57 -8.41 -4.78 -0.54
N PRO A 58 -9.32 -3.82 -0.28
CA PRO A 58 -10.58 -3.68 -1.01
C PRO A 58 -10.43 -3.06 -2.41
N ALA A 59 -9.20 -2.83 -2.88
CA ALA A 59 -8.83 -2.31 -4.20
C ALA A 59 -9.45 -0.93 -4.54
N VAL A 60 -9.60 -0.06 -3.55
CA VAL A 60 -10.14 1.30 -3.74
C VAL A 60 -9.23 2.11 -4.65
N PHE A 61 -7.92 2.15 -4.36
CA PHE A 61 -6.93 2.82 -5.18
C PHE A 61 -6.88 2.25 -6.60
N SER A 62 -6.87 0.92 -6.73
CA SER A 62 -6.84 0.24 -8.03
C SER A 62 -8.02 0.65 -8.92
N ARG A 63 -9.25 0.72 -8.36
CA ARG A 63 -10.44 1.16 -9.13
C ARG A 63 -10.33 2.62 -9.54
N ARG A 64 -9.94 3.52 -8.65
CA ARG A 64 -9.74 4.95 -8.97
C ARG A 64 -8.70 5.13 -10.08
N ALA A 65 -7.60 4.36 -10.02
CA ALA A 65 -6.59 4.38 -11.07
C ALA A 65 -7.16 3.93 -12.43
N ALA A 66 -7.93 2.84 -12.47
CA ALA A 66 -8.54 2.32 -13.68
C ALA A 66 -9.61 3.27 -14.27
N GLU A 67 -10.38 3.93 -13.40
CA GLU A 67 -11.38 4.94 -13.82
C GLU A 67 -10.71 6.18 -14.40
N ARG A 68 -9.60 6.61 -13.82
CA ARG A 68 -8.88 7.83 -14.25
C ARG A 68 -8.03 7.62 -15.49
N PHE A 69 -7.43 6.44 -15.66
CA PHE A 69 -6.49 6.13 -16.74
C PHE A 69 -7.01 4.97 -17.61
N ALA A 70 -7.91 5.28 -18.54
CA ALA A 70 -8.64 4.30 -19.35
C ALA A 70 -7.74 3.34 -20.17
N ASN A 71 -6.51 3.75 -20.47
CA ASN A 71 -5.55 2.92 -21.22
C ASN A 71 -4.64 2.06 -20.31
N LEU A 72 -4.84 2.13 -19.00
CA LEU A 72 -4.02 1.44 -18.02
C LEU A 72 -4.69 0.12 -17.60
N THR A 73 -3.99 -0.99 -17.81
CA THR A 73 -4.39 -2.26 -17.20
C THR A 73 -3.98 -2.27 -15.74
N VAL A 74 -4.94 -2.23 -14.84
CA VAL A 74 -4.68 -2.24 -13.40
C VAL A 74 -4.85 -3.65 -12.84
N ILE A 75 -3.81 -4.15 -12.17
CA ILE A 75 -3.75 -5.47 -11.55
C ILE A 75 -3.71 -5.28 -10.03
N ALA A 76 -4.73 -5.77 -9.34
CA ALA A 76 -4.82 -5.76 -7.88
C ALA A 76 -4.43 -7.14 -7.32
N VAL A 77 -3.33 -7.21 -6.58
CA VAL A 77 -2.89 -8.43 -5.88
C VAL A 77 -3.27 -8.32 -4.41
N GLU A 78 -4.10 -9.26 -3.94
CA GLU A 78 -4.56 -9.31 -2.56
C GLU A 78 -4.71 -10.78 -2.10
N PRO A 79 -3.96 -11.23 -1.07
CA PRO A 79 -4.02 -12.61 -0.60
C PRO A 79 -5.32 -12.97 0.14
N SER A 80 -5.97 -12.01 0.81
CA SER A 80 -7.19 -12.26 1.57
C SER A 80 -8.40 -12.45 0.66
N ARG A 81 -9.09 -13.57 0.83
CA ARG A 81 -10.36 -13.84 0.15
C ARG A 81 -11.56 -13.15 0.81
N ASP A 82 -11.35 -12.62 1.99
CA ASP A 82 -12.40 -11.93 2.75
C ASP A 82 -12.68 -10.51 2.22
N PHE A 83 -11.79 -9.97 1.39
CA PHE A 83 -12.09 -8.78 0.60
C PHE A 83 -12.85 -9.17 -0.67
N ALA A 84 -14.13 -8.78 -0.71
CA ALA A 84 -14.93 -8.87 -1.93
C ALA A 84 -14.50 -7.75 -2.88
N ILE A 85 -13.65 -8.08 -3.85
CA ILE A 85 -13.19 -7.12 -4.86
C ILE A 85 -13.98 -7.36 -6.14
N GLU A 86 -14.74 -6.36 -6.56
CA GLU A 86 -15.45 -6.36 -7.83
C GLU A 86 -14.46 -6.17 -9.00
N PRO A 87 -14.34 -7.11 -9.93
CA PRO A 87 -13.32 -7.05 -10.98
C PRO A 87 -13.74 -6.19 -12.20
N ALA A 88 -14.76 -5.34 -12.09
CA ALA A 88 -15.39 -4.68 -13.23
C ALA A 88 -14.43 -3.88 -14.14
N SER A 89 -13.40 -3.22 -13.56
CA SER A 89 -12.44 -2.39 -14.30
C SER A 89 -10.97 -2.77 -14.04
N ILE A 90 -10.74 -3.81 -13.22
CA ILE A 90 -9.40 -4.21 -12.77
C ILE A 90 -9.21 -5.73 -12.85
N VAL A 91 -7.98 -6.19 -12.97
CA VAL A 91 -7.62 -7.61 -12.87
C VAL A 91 -7.32 -7.96 -11.41
N VAL A 92 -8.07 -8.89 -10.83
CA VAL A 92 -7.88 -9.31 -9.42
C VAL A 92 -7.10 -10.61 -9.37
N VAL A 93 -5.97 -10.61 -8.64
CA VAL A 93 -5.09 -11.76 -8.48
C VAL A 93 -4.98 -12.13 -7.00
N ARG A 94 -5.28 -13.37 -6.65
CA ARG A 94 -5.16 -13.90 -5.29
C ARG A 94 -3.77 -14.51 -5.08
N ALA A 95 -2.84 -13.65 -4.67
CA ALA A 95 -1.45 -14.02 -4.42
C ALA A 95 -0.84 -13.19 -3.29
N ARG A 96 0.36 -13.57 -2.86
CA ARG A 96 1.19 -12.81 -1.93
C ARG A 96 2.26 -12.05 -2.69
N GLY A 97 2.73 -10.94 -2.12
CA GLY A 97 3.82 -10.16 -2.72
C GLY A 97 5.14 -10.94 -2.84
N GLU A 98 5.33 -11.96 -1.99
CA GLU A 98 6.50 -12.85 -2.00
C GLU A 98 6.51 -13.85 -3.16
N GLN A 99 5.37 -14.01 -3.87
CA GLN A 99 5.23 -14.91 -5.01
C GLN A 99 4.15 -14.39 -5.95
N LEU A 100 4.55 -13.60 -6.92
CA LEU A 100 3.64 -12.98 -7.90
C LEU A 100 3.46 -13.89 -9.13
N PRO A 101 2.24 -14.32 -9.46
CA PRO A 101 1.95 -15.16 -10.64
C PRO A 101 1.92 -14.30 -11.91
N LEU A 102 2.94 -13.48 -12.11
CA LEU A 102 3.12 -12.57 -13.24
C LEU A 102 4.43 -12.90 -13.95
N ALA A 103 4.46 -12.69 -15.27
CA ALA A 103 5.69 -12.89 -16.05
C ALA A 103 6.76 -11.84 -15.69
N ASP A 104 8.01 -12.18 -15.95
CA ASP A 104 9.13 -11.25 -15.83
C ASP A 104 8.90 -10.01 -16.70
N ALA A 105 9.26 -8.85 -16.20
CA ALA A 105 9.18 -7.57 -16.91
C ALA A 105 7.81 -7.28 -17.57
N SER A 106 6.71 -7.70 -16.90
CA SER A 106 5.34 -7.55 -17.41
C SER A 106 4.57 -6.35 -16.84
N VAL A 107 5.16 -5.62 -15.91
CA VAL A 107 4.54 -4.49 -15.21
C VAL A 107 5.38 -3.23 -15.38
N ASP A 108 4.76 -2.13 -15.79
CA ASP A 108 5.47 -0.84 -15.90
C ASP A 108 5.68 -0.20 -14.53
N VAL A 109 4.61 -0.05 -13.74
CA VAL A 109 4.63 0.59 -12.43
C VAL A 109 3.96 -0.30 -11.41
N ALA A 110 4.57 -0.43 -10.23
CA ALA A 110 3.94 -1.06 -9.08
C ALA A 110 3.79 -0.09 -7.92
N VAL A 111 2.76 -0.31 -7.10
CA VAL A 111 2.53 0.40 -5.85
C VAL A 111 2.32 -0.57 -4.70
N CYS A 112 2.76 -0.21 -3.50
CA CYS A 112 2.46 -0.87 -2.24
C CYS A 112 1.93 0.20 -1.27
N LEU A 113 0.62 0.25 -1.07
CA LEU A 113 -0.03 1.27 -0.24
C LEU A 113 -0.35 0.73 1.15
N SER A 114 0.45 1.09 2.15
CA SER A 114 0.34 0.61 3.54
C SER A 114 0.25 -0.91 3.65
N SER A 115 0.91 -1.61 2.74
CA SER A 115 0.85 -3.07 2.60
C SER A 115 2.19 -3.75 2.90
N ILE A 116 3.32 -3.11 2.60
CA ILE A 116 4.66 -3.70 2.76
C ILE A 116 4.99 -4.05 4.22
N ARG A 117 4.41 -3.36 5.19
CA ARG A 117 4.53 -3.67 6.61
C ARG A 117 3.95 -5.04 6.99
N HIS A 118 2.98 -5.54 6.22
CA HIS A 118 2.28 -6.80 6.45
C HIS A 118 2.95 -7.99 5.75
N VAL A 119 3.93 -7.74 4.89
CA VAL A 119 4.71 -8.75 4.20
C VAL A 119 5.71 -9.38 5.17
N LYS A 120 5.72 -10.73 5.25
CA LYS A 120 6.58 -11.46 6.17
C LYS A 120 8.04 -11.47 5.71
N ASP A 121 8.25 -11.84 4.46
CA ASP A 121 9.56 -11.85 3.81
C ASP A 121 9.61 -10.70 2.80
N ARG A 122 10.01 -9.53 3.30
CA ARG A 122 10.13 -8.34 2.46
C ARG A 122 11.20 -8.48 1.39
N ALA A 123 12.29 -9.21 1.68
CA ALA A 123 13.33 -9.44 0.69
C ALA A 123 12.78 -10.25 -0.49
N ALA A 124 12.04 -11.34 -0.22
CA ALA A 124 11.37 -12.11 -1.27
C ALA A 124 10.37 -11.25 -2.07
N ALA A 125 9.60 -10.38 -1.39
CA ALA A 125 8.65 -9.49 -2.08
C ALA A 125 9.37 -8.45 -2.97
N PHE A 126 10.44 -7.83 -2.48
CA PHE A 126 11.21 -6.88 -3.29
C PHE A 126 11.91 -7.57 -4.49
N ARG A 127 12.36 -8.82 -4.31
CA ARG A 127 12.92 -9.63 -5.41
C ARG A 127 11.86 -9.95 -6.46
N GLU A 128 10.65 -10.35 -6.06
CA GLU A 128 9.54 -10.59 -6.98
C GLU A 128 9.11 -9.29 -7.69
N LEU A 129 8.99 -8.19 -6.96
CA LEU A 129 8.72 -6.89 -7.56
C LEU A 129 9.81 -6.50 -8.56
N ARG A 130 11.11 -6.72 -8.24
CA ARG A 130 12.24 -6.44 -9.15
C ARG A 130 12.20 -7.31 -10.41
N ARG A 131 11.71 -8.54 -10.29
CA ARG A 131 11.51 -9.45 -11.43
C ARG A 131 10.42 -8.99 -12.38
N VAL A 132 9.28 -8.52 -11.85
CA VAL A 132 8.09 -8.22 -12.66
C VAL A 132 8.02 -6.77 -13.13
N VAL A 133 8.59 -5.81 -12.39
CA VAL A 133 8.48 -4.36 -12.66
C VAL A 133 9.63 -3.88 -13.54
N THR A 134 9.31 -3.07 -14.54
CA THR A 134 10.28 -2.58 -15.53
C THR A 134 10.72 -1.14 -15.30
N ARG A 135 9.90 -0.30 -14.64
CA ARG A 135 10.14 1.14 -14.59
C ARG A 135 10.17 1.71 -13.18
N ARG A 136 9.15 1.48 -12.35
CA ARG A 136 9.04 2.14 -11.05
C ARG A 136 8.25 1.34 -10.04
N LEU A 137 8.74 1.33 -8.80
CA LEU A 137 8.02 0.86 -7.62
C LEU A 137 7.80 2.03 -6.67
N VAL A 138 6.56 2.22 -6.23
CA VAL A 138 6.16 3.26 -5.28
C VAL A 138 5.70 2.60 -3.98
N ILE A 139 6.41 2.89 -2.89
CA ILE A 139 6.04 2.43 -1.55
C ILE A 139 5.46 3.60 -0.79
N VAL A 140 4.24 3.44 -0.32
CA VAL A 140 3.59 4.36 0.62
C VAL A 140 3.38 3.64 1.93
N GLU A 141 3.96 4.17 3.00
CA GLU A 141 3.80 3.57 4.33
C GLU A 141 3.70 4.66 5.40
N LEU A 142 3.11 4.32 6.54
CA LEU A 142 3.02 5.23 7.67
C LEU A 142 4.42 5.62 8.15
N ASP A 143 4.60 6.91 8.42
CA ASP A 143 5.84 7.49 8.90
C ASP A 143 5.84 7.54 10.44
N PRO A 144 6.65 6.72 11.13
CA PRO A 144 6.72 6.74 12.59
C PRO A 144 7.29 8.04 13.14
N THR A 145 7.93 8.87 12.32
CA THR A 145 8.51 10.18 12.70
C THR A 145 7.60 11.35 12.38
N ALA A 146 6.44 11.10 11.78
CA ALA A 146 5.48 12.14 11.38
C ALA A 146 5.12 13.08 12.52
N SER A 147 4.83 14.33 12.19
CA SER A 147 4.41 15.35 13.15
C SER A 147 3.11 14.96 13.87
N ALA A 148 2.95 15.48 15.09
CA ALA A 148 1.73 15.25 15.89
C ALA A 148 0.46 15.67 15.14
N GLN A 149 0.54 16.74 14.34
CA GLN A 149 -0.60 17.22 13.53
C GLN A 149 -0.98 16.20 12.43
N ARG A 150 -0.01 15.66 11.70
CA ARG A 150 -0.26 14.64 10.66
C ARG A 150 -0.84 13.36 11.27
N ILE A 151 -0.31 12.92 12.43
CA ILE A 151 -0.84 11.77 13.17
C ILE A 151 -2.28 12.06 13.64
N ALA A 152 -2.58 13.26 14.12
CA ALA A 152 -3.92 13.65 14.54
C ALA A 152 -4.90 13.67 13.35
N ASN A 153 -4.49 14.16 12.18
CA ASN A 153 -5.31 14.12 10.96
C ASN A 153 -5.73 12.68 10.62
N HIS A 154 -4.78 11.75 10.64
CA HIS A 154 -5.05 10.34 10.41
C HIS A 154 -5.98 9.75 11.48
N ALA A 155 -5.70 10.03 12.76
CA ALA A 155 -6.48 9.53 13.87
C ALA A 155 -7.93 10.06 13.87
N ASN A 156 -8.16 11.31 13.44
CA ASN A 156 -9.49 11.92 13.39
C ASN A 156 -10.46 11.20 12.44
N ALA A 157 -9.94 10.49 11.44
CA ALA A 157 -10.75 9.67 10.56
C ALA A 157 -11.15 8.31 11.17
N ILE A 158 -10.56 7.94 12.32
CA ILE A 158 -10.88 6.71 13.03
C ILE A 158 -12.13 6.91 13.89
N ALA A 159 -13.10 6.01 13.78
CA ALA A 159 -14.34 6.09 14.55
C ALA A 159 -14.11 5.83 16.06
N GLY A 160 -14.62 6.74 16.90
CA GLY A 160 -14.61 6.62 18.36
C GLY A 160 -13.42 7.30 19.07
N PRO A 161 -13.67 8.11 20.10
CA PRO A 161 -12.65 8.96 20.75
C PRO A 161 -11.53 8.16 21.42
N LEU A 162 -11.85 7.03 22.04
CA LEU A 162 -10.86 6.17 22.69
C LEU A 162 -9.93 5.50 21.66
N LEU A 163 -10.49 5.03 20.54
CA LEU A 163 -9.71 4.46 19.45
C LEU A 163 -8.81 5.51 18.78
N ARG A 164 -9.31 6.73 18.62
CA ARG A 164 -8.51 7.85 18.09
C ARG A 164 -7.26 8.12 18.94
N ALA A 165 -7.45 8.24 20.26
CA ALA A 165 -6.39 8.59 21.17
C ALA A 165 -5.31 7.49 21.31
N ALA A 166 -5.72 6.22 21.31
CA ALA A 166 -4.82 5.10 21.55
C ALA A 166 -4.28 4.46 20.25
N PHE A 167 -5.14 4.27 19.27
CA PHE A 167 -4.81 3.46 18.09
C PHE A 167 -4.07 4.26 17.01
N GLY A 168 -4.45 5.52 16.78
CA GLY A 168 -3.80 6.35 15.76
C GLY A 168 -2.30 6.52 16.00
N PRO A 169 -1.89 7.07 17.15
CA PRO A 169 -0.47 7.24 17.48
C PRO A 169 0.28 5.90 17.55
N PHE A 170 -0.34 4.86 18.11
CA PHE A 170 0.28 3.54 18.24
C PHE A 170 0.58 2.92 16.87
N VAL A 171 -0.42 2.89 15.96
CA VAL A 171 -0.26 2.29 14.63
C VAL A 171 0.79 3.01 13.82
N VAL A 172 0.78 4.34 13.85
CA VAL A 172 1.78 5.15 13.13
C VAL A 172 3.17 4.93 13.71
N ARG A 173 3.34 5.02 15.03
CA ARG A 173 4.65 4.88 15.70
C ARG A 173 5.25 3.46 15.61
N THR A 174 4.44 2.44 15.32
CA THR A 174 4.92 1.06 15.12
C THR A 174 5.16 0.70 13.66
N ALA A 175 4.94 1.65 12.74
CA ALA A 175 5.25 1.46 11.34
C ALA A 175 6.76 1.30 11.11
N PRO A 176 7.19 0.58 10.07
CA PRO A 176 8.61 0.49 9.72
C PRO A 176 9.10 1.87 9.25
N PRO A 177 10.24 2.37 9.76
CA PRO A 177 10.85 3.57 9.24
C PRO A 177 11.32 3.37 7.79
N VAL A 178 11.39 4.44 7.03
CA VAL A 178 11.73 4.37 5.59
C VAL A 178 13.09 3.73 5.36
N GLU A 179 14.07 3.99 6.22
CA GLU A 179 15.42 3.43 6.12
C GLU A 179 15.42 1.89 6.20
N ALA A 180 14.53 1.32 7.02
CA ALA A 180 14.40 -0.12 7.16
C ALA A 180 13.80 -0.78 5.90
N ILE A 181 12.87 -0.08 5.24
CA ILE A 181 12.27 -0.53 3.97
C ILE A 181 13.28 -0.37 2.84
N GLU A 182 13.93 0.79 2.74
CA GLU A 182 14.93 1.10 1.72
C GLU A 182 16.13 0.14 1.79
N THR A 183 16.63 -0.16 2.98
CA THR A 183 17.76 -1.10 3.15
C THR A 183 17.43 -2.46 2.53
N VAL A 184 16.24 -2.99 2.75
CA VAL A 184 15.82 -4.27 2.18
C VAL A 184 15.66 -4.15 0.66
N ALA A 185 15.05 -3.08 0.16
CA ALA A 185 14.84 -2.85 -1.26
C ALA A 185 16.19 -2.75 -2.01
N VAL A 186 17.14 -1.98 -1.47
CA VAL A 186 18.50 -1.84 -2.04
C VAL A 186 19.23 -3.18 -2.08
N GLY A 187 19.08 -4.01 -1.03
CA GLY A 187 19.62 -5.37 -1.00
C GLY A 187 19.11 -6.29 -2.12
N GLU A 188 17.95 -5.98 -2.68
CA GLU A 188 17.33 -6.72 -3.80
C GLU A 188 17.44 -5.95 -5.15
N GLY A 189 18.36 -4.98 -5.24
CA GLY A 189 18.74 -4.31 -6.49
C GLY A 189 17.86 -3.13 -6.89
N TRP A 190 17.08 -2.57 -5.97
CA TRP A 190 16.36 -1.32 -6.16
C TRP A 190 17.23 -0.12 -5.81
N HIS A 191 16.99 1.02 -6.44
CA HIS A 191 17.66 2.28 -6.15
C HIS A 191 16.62 3.37 -5.88
N ARG A 192 16.86 4.18 -4.84
CA ARG A 192 15.98 5.30 -4.54
C ARG A 192 16.08 6.38 -5.62
N ASP A 193 14.96 6.72 -6.23
CA ASP A 193 14.80 7.85 -7.13
C ASP A 193 14.29 9.09 -6.38
N ALA A 194 13.25 8.91 -5.53
CA ALA A 194 12.70 9.99 -4.73
C ALA A 194 12.21 9.51 -3.36
N LEU A 195 12.22 10.42 -2.40
CA LEU A 195 11.58 10.26 -1.10
C LEU A 195 10.88 11.57 -0.75
N ARG A 196 9.61 11.49 -0.39
CA ARG A 196 8.83 12.66 0.03
C ARG A 196 7.78 12.27 1.08
N ASP A 197 7.38 13.24 1.87
CA ASP A 197 6.29 13.13 2.83
C ASP A 197 4.98 13.63 2.22
N ASP A 198 3.86 13.03 2.64
CA ASP A 198 2.57 13.66 2.36
C ASP A 198 2.34 14.81 3.36
N PRO A 199 1.88 15.99 2.88
CA PRO A 199 1.70 17.15 3.75
C PRO A 199 0.55 16.99 4.76
N VAL A 200 -0.40 16.11 4.49
CA VAL A 200 -1.63 15.93 5.27
C VAL A 200 -1.59 14.66 6.10
N GLN A 201 -1.24 13.54 5.48
CA GLN A 201 -1.22 12.22 6.11
C GLN A 201 0.15 11.87 6.68
N PRO A 202 0.23 11.06 7.75
CA PRO A 202 1.49 10.62 8.34
C PRO A 202 2.11 9.47 7.54
N VAL A 203 2.40 9.72 6.26
CA VAL A 203 3.00 8.73 5.36
C VAL A 203 4.24 9.32 4.68
N TYR A 204 5.20 8.44 4.39
CA TYR A 204 6.23 8.69 3.41
C TYR A 204 5.88 8.03 2.08
N ILE A 205 6.41 8.56 1.00
CA ILE A 205 6.30 8.05 -0.36
C ILE A 205 7.72 7.84 -0.86
N LEU A 206 8.12 6.58 -1.00
CA LEU A 206 9.44 6.17 -1.49
C LEU A 206 9.28 5.65 -2.92
N GLU A 207 9.96 6.29 -3.86
CA GLU A 207 9.99 5.87 -5.26
C GLU A 207 11.33 5.20 -5.57
N LEU A 208 11.25 4.00 -6.16
CA LEU A 208 12.37 3.12 -6.47
C LEU A 208 12.41 2.79 -7.97
N VAL A 209 13.63 2.67 -8.50
CA VAL A 209 13.91 2.29 -9.90
C VAL A 209 14.92 1.17 -9.99
#